data_de2b1c1c6f0d17a4c0e9e1b05b328e0a
#
_entry.id   de2b1c1c6f0d17a4c0e9e1b05b328e0a
#
_cell.length_a   1.000
_cell.length_b   1.000
_cell.length_c   1.000
_cell.angle_alpha   90.00
_cell.angle_beta   90.00
_cell.angle_gamma   90.00
#
_symmetry.space_group_name_H-M   'P 1'
#
loop_
_entity.id
_entity.type
_entity.pdbx_description
1 polymer ?
#
loop_
_entity_poly.entity_id
_entity_poly.type
_entity_poly.pdbx_seq_one_letter_code
_entity_poly.pdbx_strand_id
1 'polypeptide(L)'
;MKTDRWFEEVPLSSFGETFREIAEIVGIDRAMKLYENFNKTTVLFSNAPFYRAKKYWIRNNRHQYSPTYMARKLEVSIRFVYQALEEREPNLFSEDDE
;
A
#
# COMPACT_ATOMS: atom_id res chain seq x y z
N MET A 1 -10.24 -28.00 25.07
CA MET A 1 -10.56 -26.65 25.14
C MET A 1 -10.72 -26.02 23.79
N LYS A 2 -11.73 -25.21 23.60
CA LYS A 2 -11.95 -24.63 22.34
C LYS A 2 -11.06 -23.46 22.13
N THR A 3 -10.44 -23.41 21.01
CA THR A 3 -9.57 -22.30 20.73
C THR A 3 -10.37 -21.18 20.12
N ASP A 4 -9.88 -19.96 20.26
CA ASP A 4 -10.49 -18.83 19.60
C ASP A 4 -10.17 -18.82 18.11
N ARG A 5 -9.40 -19.76 17.66
CA ARG A 5 -9.00 -19.79 16.26
C ARG A 5 -9.90 -20.72 15.46
N TRP A 6 -11.19 -20.52 15.59
CA TRP A 6 -12.18 -21.33 14.90
C TRP A 6 -11.99 -21.34 13.38
N PHE A 7 -11.44 -20.22 12.88
CA PHE A 7 -11.28 -20.09 11.44
C PHE A 7 -10.27 -21.07 10.87
N GLU A 8 -9.43 -21.63 11.70
CA GLU A 8 -8.48 -22.63 11.21
C GLU A 8 -9.16 -23.96 10.93
N GLU A 9 -10.37 -24.16 11.45
CA GLU A 9 -11.08 -25.40 11.23
C GLU A 9 -12.01 -25.36 10.03
N VAL A 10 -12.01 -24.25 9.29
CA VAL A 10 -12.90 -24.05 8.17
C VAL A 10 -12.09 -23.97 6.88
N PRO A 11 -12.53 -24.63 5.82
CA PRO A 11 -11.80 -24.51 4.55
C PRO A 11 -11.80 -23.06 4.09
N LEU A 12 -10.68 -22.64 3.55
CA LEU A 12 -10.51 -21.26 3.13
C LEU A 12 -11.58 -20.86 2.12
N SER A 13 -12.00 -21.80 1.27
CA SER A 13 -13.00 -21.49 0.26
C SER A 13 -14.35 -21.12 0.86
N SER A 14 -14.60 -21.44 2.13
CA SER A 14 -15.86 -21.12 2.75
C SER A 14 -16.01 -19.62 3.05
N PHE A 15 -14.92 -18.88 3.03
CA PHE A 15 -14.97 -17.46 3.37
C PHE A 15 -15.29 -16.55 2.18
N GLY A 16 -15.51 -17.12 1.01
CA GLY A 16 -15.74 -16.31 -0.16
C GLY A 16 -14.46 -16.00 -0.90
N GLU A 17 -14.61 -15.56 -2.12
CA GLU A 17 -13.46 -15.44 -3.00
C GLU A 17 -12.51 -14.34 -2.59
N THR A 18 -13.05 -13.17 -2.25
CA THR A 18 -12.20 -12.04 -1.93
C THR A 18 -11.38 -12.28 -0.66
N PHE A 19 -12.03 -12.78 0.39
CA PHE A 19 -11.30 -13.05 1.61
C PHE A 19 -10.26 -14.14 1.39
N ARG A 20 -10.61 -15.15 0.60
CA ARG A 20 -9.67 -16.21 0.30
C ARG A 20 -8.43 -15.68 -0.40
N GLU A 21 -8.63 -14.78 -1.37
CA GLU A 21 -7.50 -14.20 -2.07
C GLU A 21 -6.61 -13.40 -1.14
N ILE A 22 -7.22 -12.63 -0.24
CA ILE A 22 -6.45 -11.87 0.72
C ILE A 22 -5.65 -12.81 1.63
N ALA A 23 -6.30 -13.87 2.11
CA ALA A 23 -5.64 -14.81 3.00
C ALA A 23 -4.51 -15.53 2.32
N GLU A 24 -4.63 -15.77 1.02
CA GLU A 24 -3.56 -16.43 0.28
C GLU A 24 -2.35 -15.53 0.14
N ILE A 25 -2.56 -14.23 0.14
CA ILE A 25 -1.45 -13.29 0.02
C ILE A 25 -0.80 -13.01 1.36
N VAL A 26 -1.59 -12.77 2.40
CA VAL A 26 -1.04 -12.31 3.68
C VAL A 26 -1.09 -13.36 4.79
N GLY A 27 -1.74 -14.48 4.56
CA GLY A 27 -1.91 -15.48 5.61
C GLY A 27 -3.21 -15.27 6.34
N ILE A 28 -3.72 -16.36 6.93
CA ILE A 28 -5.04 -16.31 7.55
C ILE A 28 -5.06 -15.41 8.77
N ASP A 29 -3.98 -15.36 9.54
CA ASP A 29 -3.97 -14.55 10.75
C ASP A 29 -4.09 -13.07 10.41
N ARG A 30 -3.34 -12.62 9.42
CA ARG A 30 -3.38 -11.22 9.04
C ARG A 30 -4.69 -10.89 8.32
N ALA A 31 -5.20 -11.83 7.55
CA ALA A 31 -6.49 -11.61 6.89
C ALA A 31 -7.59 -11.43 7.93
N MET A 32 -7.56 -12.22 9.01
CA MET A 32 -8.55 -12.06 10.07
C MET A 32 -8.42 -10.73 10.76
N LYS A 33 -7.20 -10.24 10.93
CA LYS A 33 -7.01 -8.91 11.52
C LYS A 33 -7.57 -7.83 10.64
N LEU A 34 -7.41 -7.98 9.31
CA LEU A 34 -8.01 -7.02 8.40
C LEU A 34 -9.53 -7.05 8.51
N TYR A 35 -10.11 -8.23 8.57
CA TYR A 35 -11.53 -8.35 8.71
C TYR A 35 -12.03 -7.68 10.00
N GLU A 36 -11.33 -7.93 11.10
CA GLU A 36 -11.75 -7.39 12.38
C GLU A 36 -11.67 -5.87 12.43
N ASN A 37 -10.69 -5.31 11.74
CA ASN A 37 -10.50 -3.86 11.75
C ASN A 37 -11.30 -3.11 10.71
N PHE A 38 -11.62 -3.76 9.61
CA PHE A 38 -12.31 -3.09 8.51
C PHE A 38 -13.65 -3.70 8.17
N ASN A 39 -14.21 -4.50 9.07
CA ASN A 39 -15.50 -5.09 8.87
C ASN A 39 -16.53 -3.99 8.65
N LYS A 40 -17.32 -4.13 7.60
CA LYS A 40 -18.35 -3.17 7.23
C LYS A 40 -17.79 -1.83 6.80
N THR A 41 -16.53 -1.79 6.43
CA THR A 41 -15.90 -0.58 5.93
C THR A 41 -15.41 -0.85 4.52
N THR A 42 -15.65 0.08 3.63
CA THR A 42 -15.13 -0.03 2.28
C THR A 42 -13.71 0.48 2.25
N VAL A 43 -12.79 -0.33 1.74
CA VAL A 43 -11.39 0.05 1.62
C VAL A 43 -11.04 0.11 0.16
N LEU A 44 -10.60 1.27 -0.29
CA LEU A 44 -10.22 1.46 -1.68
C LEU A 44 -8.72 1.69 -1.77
N PHE A 45 -8.09 0.99 -2.70
CA PHE A 45 -6.67 1.20 -2.97
C PHE A 45 -6.58 1.95 -4.29
N SER A 46 -6.46 3.27 -4.20
CA SER A 46 -6.29 4.07 -5.40
C SER A 46 -4.81 4.37 -5.59
N ASN A 47 -4.46 4.83 -6.79
CA ASN A 47 -3.07 5.11 -7.10
C ASN A 47 -2.57 6.43 -6.56
N ALA A 48 -3.46 7.38 -6.31
CA ALA A 48 -3.04 8.73 -5.94
C ALA A 48 -2.16 8.79 -4.69
N PRO A 49 -2.53 8.15 -3.57
CA PRO A 49 -1.65 8.20 -2.41
C PRO A 49 -0.31 7.53 -2.67
N PHE A 50 -0.31 6.47 -3.48
CA PHE A 50 0.94 5.77 -3.78
C PHE A 50 1.84 6.61 -4.66
N TYR A 51 1.26 7.38 -5.59
CA TYR A 51 2.05 8.27 -6.41
C TYR A 51 2.66 9.38 -5.57
N ARG A 52 1.90 9.92 -4.61
CA ARG A 52 2.44 10.92 -3.71
C ARG A 52 3.58 10.37 -2.86
N ALA A 53 3.42 9.15 -2.37
CA ALA A 53 4.47 8.51 -1.59
C ALA A 53 5.71 8.27 -2.44
N LYS A 54 5.53 7.86 -3.70
CA LYS A 54 6.65 7.64 -4.60
C LYS A 54 7.39 8.93 -4.88
N LYS A 55 6.65 10.04 -5.06
CA LYS A 55 7.29 11.32 -5.29
C LYS A 55 8.10 11.77 -4.07
N TYR A 56 7.55 11.53 -2.90
CA TYR A 56 8.27 11.86 -1.67
C TYR A 56 9.59 11.07 -1.60
N TRP A 57 9.53 9.79 -1.90
CA TRP A 57 10.73 8.96 -1.87
C TRP A 57 11.76 9.45 -2.88
N ILE A 58 11.31 9.82 -4.08
CA ILE A 58 12.19 10.32 -5.13
C ILE A 58 12.92 11.57 -4.64
N ARG A 59 12.20 12.51 -4.06
CA ARG A 59 12.83 13.74 -3.60
C ARG A 59 13.82 13.50 -2.48
N ASN A 60 13.52 12.57 -1.59
CA ASN A 60 14.41 12.28 -0.49
C ASN A 60 15.65 11.51 -0.90
N ASN A 61 15.62 10.89 -2.07
CA ASN A 61 16.74 10.08 -2.52
C ASN A 61 17.40 10.61 -3.78
N ARG A 62 17.14 11.87 -4.10
CA ARG A 62 17.62 12.46 -5.35
C ARG A 62 19.13 12.46 -5.45
N HIS A 63 19.84 12.55 -4.35
CA HIS A 63 21.30 12.63 -4.37
C HIS A 63 21.95 11.26 -4.21
N GLN A 64 21.16 10.23 -3.98
CA GLN A 64 21.71 8.91 -3.79
C GLN A 64 21.57 8.01 -5.00
N TYR A 65 20.52 8.23 -5.79
CA TYR A 65 20.24 7.34 -6.92
C TYR A 65 19.96 8.14 -8.17
N SER A 66 20.27 7.55 -9.30
CA SER A 66 19.98 8.18 -10.57
C SER A 66 18.49 8.12 -10.86
N PRO A 67 17.98 9.03 -11.69
CA PRO A 67 16.57 8.98 -12.07
C PRO A 67 16.18 7.66 -12.73
N THR A 68 17.06 7.08 -13.53
CA THR A 68 16.75 5.80 -14.16
C THR A 68 16.60 4.70 -13.14
N TYR A 69 17.46 4.68 -12.14
CA TYR A 69 17.36 3.68 -11.08
C TYR A 69 16.06 3.84 -10.31
N MET A 70 15.72 5.07 -9.98
CA MET A 70 14.51 5.33 -9.20
C MET A 70 13.25 4.96 -9.97
N ALA A 71 13.26 5.23 -11.29
CA ALA A 71 12.10 4.87 -12.10
C ALA A 71 11.89 3.37 -12.11
N ARG A 72 12.98 2.64 -12.22
CA ARG A 72 12.89 1.20 -12.27
C ARG A 72 12.46 0.62 -10.92
N LYS A 73 13.04 1.14 -9.86
CA LYS A 73 12.71 0.65 -8.52
C LYS A 73 11.25 0.88 -8.17
N LEU A 74 10.71 2.02 -8.53
CA LEU A 74 9.34 2.35 -8.18
C LEU A 74 8.33 1.96 -9.25
N GLU A 75 8.83 1.43 -10.36
CA GLU A 75 7.96 0.98 -11.47
C GLU A 75 7.14 2.14 -12.00
N VAL A 76 7.81 3.25 -12.24
CA VAL A 76 7.18 4.42 -12.84
C VAL A 76 8.02 4.84 -14.04
N SER A 77 7.47 5.75 -14.85
CA SER A 77 8.21 6.24 -16.01
C SER A 77 9.32 7.17 -15.55
N ILE A 78 10.33 7.33 -16.40
CA ILE A 78 11.40 8.26 -16.10
C ILE A 78 10.86 9.68 -16.08
N ARG A 79 9.82 9.94 -16.88
CA ARG A 79 9.17 11.24 -16.87
C ARG A 79 8.56 11.54 -15.52
N PHE A 80 7.96 10.53 -14.90
CA PHE A 80 7.39 10.69 -13.57
C PHE A 80 8.46 11.12 -12.57
N VAL A 81 9.65 10.51 -12.67
CA VAL A 81 10.74 10.84 -11.77
C VAL A 81 11.15 12.29 -11.96
N TYR A 82 11.33 12.71 -13.22
CA TYR A 82 11.73 14.09 -13.46
C TYR A 82 10.66 15.07 -12.98
N GLN A 83 9.39 14.73 -13.15
CA GLN A 83 8.34 15.58 -12.63
C GLN A 83 8.40 15.70 -11.13
N ALA A 84 8.64 14.59 -10.44
CA ALA A 84 8.75 14.61 -8.99
C ALA A 84 9.91 15.47 -8.53
N LEU A 85 11.02 15.42 -9.26
CA LEU A 85 12.19 16.20 -8.89
C LEU A 85 12.01 17.70 -9.14
N GLU A 86 11.19 18.04 -10.13
CA GLU A 86 10.96 19.43 -10.46
C GLU A 86 9.87 20.09 -9.62
N GLU A 87 8.95 19.30 -9.10
CA GLU A 87 7.85 19.86 -8.33
C GLU A 87 8.33 20.31 -6.97
N ARG A 88 7.75 21.41 -6.48
CA ARG A 88 8.01 21.81 -5.14
C ARG A 88 7.21 20.94 -4.22
N GLU A 89 7.85 20.59 -3.12
CA GLU A 89 7.14 19.90 -2.11
C GLU A 89 6.08 20.79 -1.55
N PRO A 90 4.87 20.34 -1.35
CA PRO A 90 3.85 21.17 -0.77
C PRO A 90 4.25 21.52 0.65
N ASN A 91 3.90 22.69 1.06
CA ASN A 91 4.09 23.06 2.40
C ASN A 91 3.18 22.32 3.23
N LEU A 92 3.77 21.55 4.00
CA LEU A 92 2.98 20.73 4.67
C LEU A 92 2.53 21.27 5.82
N PHE A 93 2.98 22.07 5.87
CA PHE A 93 2.75 22.61 6.81
C PHE A 93 1.77 23.46 6.62
N SER A 94 1.55 23.55 6.02
CA SER A 94 0.81 23.92 5.68
C SER A 94 -0.09 23.25 5.46
N GLU A 95 0.37 22.99 5.69
CA GLU A 95 -0.04 22.41 5.47
C GLU A 95 -0.76 21.69 5.40
N ASP A 96 -0.63 21.68 5.37
CA ASP A 96 -1.09 20.94 5.06
C ASP A 96 -1.50 20.13 4.91
N ASP A 97 -1.21 19.94 4.87
CA ASP A 97 -1.45 19.11 4.56
C ASP A 97 -1.72 18.29 4.69
N GLU A 98 -1.58 18.13 4.88
CA GLU A 98 -1.69 17.29 4.87
C GLU A 98 -2.08 16.91 5.24
#